data_35e2c84903b3ee78ff91b908bf162771
#
_entry.id   35e2c84903b3ee78ff91b908bf162771
#
_cell.length_a   1.000
_cell.length_b   1.000
_cell.length_c   1.000
_cell.angle_alpha   90.00
_cell.angle_beta   90.00
_cell.angle_gamma   90.00
#
_symmetry.space_group_name_H-M   'P 1'
#
loop_
_entity.id
_entity.type
_entity.pdbx_description
1 polymer ?
#
loop_
_entity_poly.entity_id
_entity_poly.type
_entity_poly.pdbx_seq_one_letter_code
_entity_poly.pdbx_strand_id
1 'polypeptide(L)'
;MSAPRSVEESENRLVVDRTPPQRGWFRKRRNRRVAFASPSVPVLLASGARFVGSKLVVVGKVLVVIGVVALSVLAGRQVVRHVIASPRFAVKEVRIAATTHVSADEIQELAGIEVGDRLLTVDPDRVAAKLATHPWIASARVRRELPSVLSIDVTERRAAASALMGAIYLLDDSGRPFKRATFEEADGLPVITGVTREEYAGLRTASEAVFREALALLEAYGSERPKLSEVHVDPRAGFSLVLLDGAGEIRLGRGGTAEKLARLDSILKALVPRGPSALATVYLDGAQADRVTIRLRPSI
;
A
#
# COMPACT_ATOMS: atom_id res chain seq x y z
N MET A 1 -31.98 -31.33 39.81
CA MET A 1 -31.32 -32.02 40.95
C MET A 1 -30.16 -31.12 41.35
N SER A 2 -30.39 -30.51 42.35
CA SER A 2 -29.89 -30.39 43.73
C SER A 2 -28.87 -29.27 43.88
N ALA A 3 -29.39 -28.24 44.53
CA ALA A 3 -28.64 -27.29 45.37
C ALA A 3 -28.19 -28.00 46.66
N PRO A 4 -27.77 -27.34 47.74
CA PRO A 4 -27.07 -26.05 47.98
C PRO A 4 -26.04 -26.16 49.15
N ARG A 5 -25.69 -24.96 49.71
CA ARG A 5 -25.16 -24.70 51.09
C ARG A 5 -23.74 -24.12 51.11
N SER A 6 -23.41 -23.20 52.00
CA SER A 6 -24.07 -22.54 53.16
C SER A 6 -23.24 -21.34 53.59
N VAL A 7 -23.95 -20.38 54.13
CA VAL A 7 -23.61 -19.22 54.94
C VAL A 7 -22.77 -19.59 56.15
N GLU A 8 -21.79 -18.76 56.51
CA GLU A 8 -21.33 -18.65 57.90
C GLU A 8 -21.02 -17.19 58.26
N GLU A 9 -21.82 -16.72 59.12
CA GLU A 9 -21.90 -15.45 59.80
C GLU A 9 -21.00 -15.53 61.06
N SER A 10 -20.12 -14.57 61.27
CA SER A 10 -19.40 -14.42 62.54
C SER A 10 -19.66 -13.04 63.14
N GLU A 11 -20.50 -13.06 64.15
CA GLU A 11 -20.77 -12.02 65.13
C GLU A 11 -19.48 -11.49 65.76
N ASN A 12 -19.35 -10.18 65.80
CA ASN A 12 -18.33 -9.50 66.63
C ASN A 12 -19.02 -8.72 67.75
N ARG A 13 -18.92 -9.27 68.97
CA ARG A 13 -19.45 -8.69 70.19
C ARG A 13 -18.66 -7.51 70.67
N LEU A 14 -19.36 -6.40 70.86
CA LEU A 14 -18.89 -5.25 71.63
C LEU A 14 -18.91 -5.54 73.15
N VAL A 15 -17.76 -5.48 73.77
CA VAL A 15 -17.60 -5.47 75.20
C VAL A 15 -17.59 -4.03 75.69
N VAL A 16 -18.64 -3.65 76.43
CA VAL A 16 -18.72 -2.35 77.15
C VAL A 16 -18.19 -2.55 78.51
N ASP A 17 -17.07 -1.95 78.86
CA ASP A 17 -16.56 -1.91 80.26
C ASP A 17 -17.05 -0.63 80.95
N ARG A 18 -17.80 -0.85 82.06
CA ARG A 18 -18.31 0.22 82.90
C ARG A 18 -17.50 0.26 84.19
N THR A 19 -16.73 1.24 84.38
CA THR A 19 -16.15 1.57 85.71
C THR A 19 -16.67 2.92 86.17
N PRO A 20 -17.06 3.02 87.46
CA PRO A 20 -17.79 4.17 88.00
C PRO A 20 -16.85 5.32 88.41
N PRO A 21 -17.38 6.54 88.62
CA PRO A 21 -16.61 7.72 88.82
C PRO A 21 -16.18 7.89 90.31
N GLN A 22 -14.90 8.25 90.48
CA GLN A 22 -14.41 8.71 91.81
C GLN A 22 -14.52 10.24 91.92
N ARG A 23 -15.20 10.62 93.06
CA ARG A 23 -15.31 11.97 93.58
C ARG A 23 -13.93 12.42 94.07
N GLY A 24 -13.57 13.64 93.78
CA GLY A 24 -12.36 14.26 94.38
C GLY A 24 -12.15 15.69 94.01
N TRP A 25 -12.68 16.55 94.72
CA TRP A 25 -12.16 17.77 95.44
C TRP A 25 -11.94 19.04 94.64
N PHE A 26 -12.70 20.07 95.08
CA PHE A 26 -12.60 21.48 94.69
C PHE A 26 -11.18 22.05 94.83
N ARG A 27 -10.60 22.54 93.74
CA ARG A 27 -9.47 23.41 93.80
C ARG A 27 -9.79 24.77 93.18
N LYS A 28 -9.63 25.83 94.00
CA LYS A 28 -9.88 27.28 93.73
C LYS A 28 -9.39 27.66 92.32
N ARG A 29 -10.32 28.28 91.55
CA ARG A 29 -9.96 29.00 90.31
C ARG A 29 -9.16 30.22 90.65
N ARG A 30 -7.89 30.21 90.28
CA ARG A 30 -7.03 31.41 90.25
C ARG A 30 -7.24 32.05 88.87
N ASN A 31 -7.87 33.24 88.90
CA ASN A 31 -8.14 34.04 87.71
C ASN A 31 -6.79 34.49 87.08
N ARG A 32 -6.38 33.80 86.01
CA ARG A 32 -5.20 34.23 85.23
C ARG A 32 -5.75 35.13 84.14
N ARG A 33 -5.51 36.43 84.23
CA ARG A 33 -5.74 37.43 83.22
C ARG A 33 -4.93 36.99 81.95
N VAL A 34 -5.61 36.56 80.92
CA VAL A 34 -4.95 36.35 79.64
C VAL A 34 -4.73 37.72 79.03
N ALA A 35 -3.49 38.15 79.05
CA ALA A 35 -3.09 39.33 78.29
C ALA A 35 -3.16 38.98 76.79
N PHE A 36 -4.07 39.62 76.08
CA PHE A 36 -4.09 39.59 74.62
C PHE A 36 -2.85 40.41 74.20
N ALA A 37 -1.74 39.72 73.89
CA ALA A 37 -0.65 40.29 73.13
C ALA A 37 -1.08 40.52 71.72
N SER A 38 -1.44 41.68 71.31
CA SER A 38 -1.61 42.04 69.89
C SER A 38 -0.32 41.70 69.14
N PRO A 39 -0.37 40.96 68.06
CA PRO A 39 0.80 40.64 67.29
C PRO A 39 1.40 41.94 66.76
N SER A 40 2.66 42.18 67.12
CA SER A 40 3.39 43.34 66.63
C SER A 40 3.51 43.31 65.09
N VAL A 41 3.23 44.45 64.46
CA VAL A 41 3.25 44.69 63.01
C VAL A 41 4.49 44.14 62.31
N PRO A 42 5.69 44.06 62.89
CA PRO A 42 6.88 43.48 62.24
C PRO A 42 6.80 41.98 62.03
N VAL A 43 6.00 41.20 62.78
CA VAL A 43 5.87 39.72 62.60
C VAL A 43 5.06 39.44 61.42
N LEU A 44 4.02 40.22 61.05
CA LEU A 44 3.23 40.07 59.85
C LEU A 44 4.00 40.41 58.57
N LEU A 45 4.88 41.40 58.60
CA LEU A 45 5.77 41.76 57.50
C LEU A 45 6.86 40.71 57.24
N ALA A 46 7.38 40.08 58.29
CA ALA A 46 8.40 39.03 58.16
C ALA A 46 7.84 37.70 57.62
N SER A 47 6.56 37.39 57.90
CA SER A 47 5.89 36.19 57.32
C SER A 47 5.53 36.38 55.84
N GLY A 48 5.08 37.59 55.45
CA GLY A 48 4.82 37.95 54.05
C GLY A 48 6.07 37.91 53.16
N ALA A 49 7.19 38.42 53.68
CA ALA A 49 8.46 38.43 52.98
C ALA A 49 9.02 37.02 52.73
N ARG A 50 8.85 36.10 53.66
CA ARG A 50 9.23 34.67 53.47
C ARG A 50 8.35 33.96 52.44
N PHE A 51 7.05 34.28 52.37
CA PHE A 51 6.11 33.69 51.41
C PHE A 51 6.35 34.19 49.98
N VAL A 52 6.69 35.45 49.80
CA VAL A 52 7.03 36.04 48.50
C VAL A 52 8.42 35.52 48.04
N GLY A 53 9.37 35.41 48.93
CA GLY A 53 10.72 34.90 48.64
C GLY A 53 10.71 33.44 48.20
N SER A 54 9.86 32.57 48.79
CA SER A 54 9.78 31.18 48.40
C SER A 54 9.17 31.00 47.00
N LYS A 55 8.17 31.79 46.63
CA LYS A 55 7.59 31.78 45.27
C LYS A 55 8.58 32.28 44.21
N LEU A 56 9.37 33.32 44.55
CA LEU A 56 10.42 33.83 43.67
C LEU A 56 11.51 32.78 43.41
N VAL A 57 11.90 32.02 44.43
CA VAL A 57 12.87 30.92 44.28
C VAL A 57 12.31 29.79 43.42
N VAL A 58 11.02 29.43 43.58
CA VAL A 58 10.37 28.43 42.75
C VAL A 58 10.29 28.88 41.29
N VAL A 59 9.85 30.12 41.03
CA VAL A 59 9.83 30.71 39.70
C VAL A 59 11.23 30.73 39.08
N GLY A 60 12.25 31.14 39.85
CA GLY A 60 13.63 31.08 39.40
C GLY A 60 14.11 29.70 39.01
N LYS A 61 13.78 28.67 39.81
CA LYS A 61 14.08 27.25 39.46
C LYS A 61 13.39 26.82 38.20
N VAL A 62 12.11 27.15 38.02
CA VAL A 62 11.35 26.82 36.82
C VAL A 62 11.95 27.49 35.59
N LEU A 63 12.32 28.76 35.66
CA LEU A 63 12.98 29.47 34.55
C LEU A 63 14.34 28.85 34.20
N VAL A 64 15.12 28.44 35.20
CA VAL A 64 16.38 27.72 34.95
C VAL A 64 16.14 26.40 34.24
N VAL A 65 15.15 25.62 34.69
CA VAL A 65 14.81 24.36 34.04
C VAL A 65 14.38 24.58 32.59
N ILE A 66 13.51 25.56 32.35
CA ILE A 66 13.09 25.94 30.98
C ILE A 66 14.30 26.35 30.14
N GLY A 67 15.20 27.15 30.70
CA GLY A 67 16.44 27.60 30.05
C GLY A 67 17.34 26.40 29.67
N VAL A 68 17.54 25.47 30.59
CA VAL A 68 18.34 24.25 30.35
C VAL A 68 17.69 23.38 29.26
N VAL A 69 16.37 23.17 29.30
CA VAL A 69 15.64 22.41 28.26
C VAL A 69 15.76 23.11 26.92
N ALA A 70 15.53 24.42 26.85
CA ALA A 70 15.65 25.19 25.62
C ALA A 70 17.06 25.11 25.02
N LEU A 71 18.09 25.27 25.88
CA LEU A 71 19.49 25.16 25.47
C LEU A 71 19.82 23.74 24.96
N SER A 72 19.33 22.71 25.64
CA SER A 72 19.51 21.30 25.22
C SER A 72 18.87 21.04 23.89
N VAL A 73 17.66 21.54 23.63
CA VAL A 73 16.97 21.43 22.33
C VAL A 73 17.75 22.18 21.25
N LEU A 74 18.23 23.37 21.51
CA LEU A 74 19.03 24.16 20.56
C LEU A 74 20.35 23.45 20.22
N ALA A 75 21.06 22.96 21.24
CA ALA A 75 22.29 22.19 21.06
C ALA A 75 22.04 20.91 20.27
N GLY A 76 20.99 20.15 20.61
CA GLY A 76 20.57 18.94 19.85
C GLY A 76 20.29 19.25 18.40
N ARG A 77 19.52 20.31 18.10
CA ARG A 77 19.26 20.76 16.72
C ARG A 77 20.54 21.12 15.96
N GLN A 78 21.50 21.74 16.63
CA GLN A 78 22.77 22.11 16.01
C GLN A 78 23.63 20.88 15.69
N VAL A 79 23.68 19.89 16.58
CA VAL A 79 24.36 18.61 16.34
C VAL A 79 23.72 17.88 15.14
N VAL A 80 22.39 17.76 15.13
CA VAL A 80 21.65 17.13 14.03
C VAL A 80 21.94 17.83 12.69
N ARG A 81 21.91 19.17 12.67
CA ARG A 81 22.26 19.94 11.46
C ARG A 81 23.70 19.66 11.00
N HIS A 82 24.64 19.60 11.93
CA HIS A 82 26.04 19.32 11.61
C HIS A 82 26.22 17.91 11.03
N VAL A 83 25.55 16.92 11.61
CA VAL A 83 25.57 15.53 11.10
C VAL A 83 24.96 15.45 9.71
N ILE A 84 23.78 16.03 9.49
CA ILE A 84 23.11 16.03 8.19
C ILE A 84 23.95 16.76 7.12
N ALA A 85 24.64 17.83 7.49
CA ALA A 85 25.49 18.61 6.59
C ALA A 85 26.88 18.00 6.35
N SER A 86 27.22 16.90 7.05
CA SER A 86 28.54 16.29 6.95
C SER A 86 28.77 15.69 5.56
N PRO A 87 29.90 15.96 4.89
CA PRO A 87 30.26 15.35 3.59
C PRO A 87 30.34 13.82 3.61
N ARG A 88 30.43 13.23 4.81
CA ARG A 88 30.40 11.76 4.97
C ARG A 88 29.10 11.15 4.54
N PHE A 89 27.99 11.89 4.67
CA PHE A 89 26.63 11.47 4.33
C PHE A 89 26.15 12.13 3.03
N ALA A 90 27.05 12.61 2.19
CA ALA A 90 26.70 12.98 0.84
C ALA A 90 26.57 11.72 -0.03
N VAL A 91 25.61 11.71 -0.95
CA VAL A 91 25.44 10.66 -1.95
C VAL A 91 26.69 10.59 -2.83
N LYS A 92 27.40 9.50 -2.79
CA LYS A 92 28.56 9.24 -3.65
C LYS A 92 28.22 8.28 -4.78
N GLU A 93 27.26 7.42 -4.55
CA GLU A 93 26.84 6.40 -5.49
C GLU A 93 25.32 6.23 -5.45
N VAL A 94 24.70 6.21 -6.60
CA VAL A 94 23.31 5.79 -6.77
C VAL A 94 23.36 4.42 -7.44
N ARG A 95 22.97 3.39 -6.69
CA ARG A 95 22.96 2.02 -7.18
C ARG A 95 21.57 1.68 -7.68
N ILE A 96 21.44 1.46 -8.98
CA ILE A 96 20.19 1.13 -9.62
C ILE A 96 20.26 -0.33 -10.09
N ALA A 97 19.23 -1.12 -9.76
CA ALA A 97 19.10 -2.48 -10.27
C ALA A 97 18.93 -2.47 -11.79
N ALA A 98 19.44 -3.49 -12.46
CA ALA A 98 19.32 -3.61 -13.92
C ALA A 98 17.84 -3.68 -14.32
N THR A 99 17.49 -2.92 -15.35
CA THR A 99 16.16 -2.79 -15.93
C THR A 99 16.22 -3.06 -17.42
N THR A 100 15.09 -3.39 -18.04
CA THR A 100 15.01 -3.75 -19.46
C THR A 100 14.47 -2.59 -20.31
N HIS A 101 13.46 -1.88 -19.80
CA HIS A 101 12.72 -0.87 -20.56
C HIS A 101 13.03 0.56 -20.13
N VAL A 102 13.57 0.75 -18.94
CA VAL A 102 13.89 2.08 -18.40
C VAL A 102 15.38 2.15 -18.14
N SER A 103 16.08 3.10 -18.70
CA SER A 103 17.52 3.24 -18.48
C SER A 103 17.85 3.70 -17.06
N ALA A 104 19.05 3.38 -16.58
CA ALA A 104 19.51 3.83 -15.26
C ALA A 104 19.54 5.36 -15.18
N ASP A 105 19.94 6.03 -16.27
CA ASP A 105 19.99 7.49 -16.35
C ASP A 105 18.59 8.11 -16.23
N GLU A 106 17.59 7.52 -16.89
CA GLU A 106 16.20 7.94 -16.82
C GLU A 106 15.63 7.76 -15.40
N ILE A 107 15.96 6.64 -14.74
CA ILE A 107 15.57 6.39 -13.33
C ILE A 107 16.22 7.44 -12.41
N GLN A 108 17.48 7.76 -12.62
CA GLN A 108 18.20 8.75 -11.82
C GLN A 108 17.64 10.16 -12.03
N GLU A 109 17.37 10.55 -13.26
CA GLU A 109 16.76 11.83 -13.60
C GLU A 109 15.35 11.95 -12.98
N LEU A 110 14.54 10.92 -13.12
CA LEU A 110 13.20 10.88 -12.54
C LEU A 110 13.25 10.89 -11.01
N ALA A 111 14.21 10.22 -10.39
CA ALA A 111 14.43 10.28 -8.95
C ALA A 111 14.76 11.71 -8.49
N GLY A 112 15.50 12.47 -9.34
CA GLY A 112 15.95 13.82 -9.05
C GLY A 112 16.98 13.85 -7.92
N ILE A 113 17.89 12.87 -7.94
CA ILE A 113 18.97 12.73 -6.94
C ILE A 113 20.31 12.78 -7.68
N GLU A 114 21.17 13.66 -7.21
CA GLU A 114 22.51 13.84 -7.78
C GLU A 114 23.59 13.38 -6.80
N VAL A 115 24.75 13.05 -7.36
CA VAL A 115 25.95 12.81 -6.56
C VAL A 115 26.33 14.12 -5.85
N GLY A 116 26.48 14.05 -4.52
CA GLY A 116 26.71 15.22 -3.68
C GLY A 116 25.50 15.63 -2.82
N ASP A 117 24.31 15.15 -3.14
CA ASP A 117 23.11 15.40 -2.35
C ASP A 117 23.25 14.83 -0.91
N ARG A 118 22.51 15.41 0.02
CA ARG A 118 22.53 14.97 1.40
C ARG A 118 21.68 13.72 1.58
N LEU A 119 22.31 12.55 1.65
CA LEU A 119 21.64 11.25 1.77
C LEU A 119 20.61 11.20 2.90
N LEU A 120 20.90 11.83 4.03
CA LEU A 120 20.00 11.83 5.19
C LEU A 120 18.74 12.67 5.00
N THR A 121 18.72 13.59 4.04
CA THR A 121 17.54 14.41 3.72
C THR A 121 16.71 13.85 2.57
N VAL A 122 17.23 12.88 1.83
CA VAL A 122 16.46 12.18 0.79
C VAL A 122 15.35 11.39 1.45
N ASP A 123 14.13 11.62 1.05
CA ASP A 123 12.97 10.84 1.48
C ASP A 123 12.76 9.64 0.51
N PRO A 124 13.04 8.39 0.96
CA PRO A 124 12.92 7.22 0.10
C PRO A 124 11.52 6.99 -0.43
N ASP A 125 10.49 7.23 0.38
CA ASP A 125 9.10 6.99 0.00
C ASP A 125 8.65 7.99 -1.07
N ARG A 126 9.08 9.25 -0.93
CA ARG A 126 8.82 10.28 -1.92
C ARG A 126 9.51 9.99 -3.25
N VAL A 127 10.75 9.51 -3.23
CA VAL A 127 11.48 9.11 -4.45
C VAL A 127 10.80 7.91 -5.09
N ALA A 128 10.44 6.89 -4.31
CA ALA A 128 9.73 5.71 -4.80
C ALA A 128 8.38 6.07 -5.44
N ALA A 129 7.60 6.98 -4.81
CA ALA A 129 6.35 7.48 -5.38
C ALA A 129 6.55 8.22 -6.70
N LYS A 130 7.64 9.00 -6.82
CA LYS A 130 8.01 9.70 -8.04
C LYS A 130 8.37 8.73 -9.16
N LEU A 131 9.16 7.70 -8.85
CA LEU A 131 9.51 6.64 -9.81
C LEU A 131 8.29 5.86 -10.27
N ALA A 132 7.32 5.59 -9.39
CA ALA A 132 6.08 4.90 -9.73
C ALA A 132 5.16 5.68 -10.69
N THR A 133 5.44 6.95 -11.00
CA THR A 133 4.72 7.70 -12.03
C THR A 133 5.14 7.30 -13.45
N HIS A 134 6.29 6.64 -13.60
CA HIS A 134 6.75 6.16 -14.88
C HIS A 134 5.91 4.96 -15.36
N PRO A 135 5.42 4.94 -16.62
CA PRO A 135 4.50 3.90 -17.08
C PRO A 135 5.05 2.47 -16.93
N TRP A 136 6.32 2.26 -17.23
CA TRP A 136 6.97 0.96 -17.14
C TRP A 136 7.29 0.51 -15.70
N ILE A 137 7.20 1.39 -14.70
CA ILE A 137 7.53 1.04 -13.32
C ILE A 137 6.27 0.56 -12.59
N ALA A 138 6.25 -0.70 -12.19
CA ALA A 138 5.19 -1.28 -11.37
C ALA A 138 5.35 -0.88 -9.90
N SER A 139 6.59 -0.93 -9.41
CA SER A 139 6.94 -0.50 -8.05
C SER A 139 8.41 -0.13 -7.97
N ALA A 140 8.74 0.76 -7.06
CA ALA A 140 10.11 1.11 -6.74
C ALA A 140 10.34 1.01 -5.24
N ARG A 141 11.51 0.53 -4.85
CA ARG A 141 11.96 0.49 -3.47
C ARG A 141 13.28 1.24 -3.37
N VAL A 142 13.28 2.29 -2.56
CA VAL A 142 14.46 3.14 -2.36
C VAL A 142 14.97 2.94 -0.94
N ARG A 143 16.28 2.73 -0.79
CA ARG A 143 16.92 2.53 0.51
C ARG A 143 18.16 3.37 0.63
N ARG A 144 18.37 3.94 1.81
CA ARG A 144 19.60 4.63 2.17
C ARG A 144 20.58 3.62 2.75
N GLU A 145 21.66 3.38 2.07
CA GLU A 145 22.77 2.55 2.55
C GLU A 145 23.88 3.46 3.07
N LEU A 146 23.93 3.61 4.39
CA LEU A 146 24.92 4.46 5.03
C LEU A 146 26.35 3.92 4.79
N PRO A 147 27.34 4.81 4.61
CA PRO A 147 27.25 6.25 4.84
C PRO A 147 26.82 7.08 3.61
N SER A 148 26.89 6.58 2.36
CA SER A 148 26.90 7.44 1.17
C SER A 148 26.28 6.83 -0.09
N VAL A 149 25.53 5.73 0.01
CA VAL A 149 24.91 5.04 -1.13
C VAL A 149 23.41 5.14 -1.06
N LEU A 150 22.77 5.44 -2.19
CA LEU A 150 21.33 5.32 -2.37
C LEU A 150 21.06 4.12 -3.29
N SER A 151 20.36 3.10 -2.77
CA SER A 151 19.96 1.92 -3.53
C SER A 151 18.54 2.07 -4.03
N ILE A 152 18.33 1.88 -5.33
CA ILE A 152 17.03 1.96 -6.00
C ILE A 152 16.76 0.63 -6.69
N ASP A 153 15.82 -0.13 -6.15
CA ASP A 153 15.34 -1.38 -6.74
C ASP A 153 14.02 -1.08 -7.46
N VAL A 154 13.98 -1.31 -8.76
CA VAL A 154 12.80 -1.10 -9.59
C VAL A 154 12.24 -2.43 -10.05
N THR A 155 10.93 -2.59 -9.94
CA THR A 155 10.20 -3.69 -10.57
C THR A 155 9.47 -3.14 -11.77
N GLU A 156 9.83 -3.60 -12.97
CA GLU A 156 9.16 -3.20 -14.20
C GLU A 156 7.82 -3.92 -14.38
N ARG A 157 6.90 -3.27 -15.10
CA ARG A 157 5.66 -3.90 -15.57
C ARG A 157 5.99 -4.86 -16.72
N ARG A 158 5.29 -5.95 -16.75
CA ARG A 158 5.32 -6.87 -17.88
C ARG A 158 4.12 -6.58 -18.78
N ALA A 159 4.35 -6.39 -20.07
CA ALA A 159 3.29 -6.34 -21.04
C ALA A 159 2.84 -7.77 -21.38
N ALA A 160 1.61 -8.13 -20.97
CA ALA A 160 1.03 -9.45 -21.22
C ALA A 160 0.27 -9.51 -22.55
N ALA A 161 -0.33 -8.39 -22.94
CA ALA A 161 -1.04 -8.21 -24.21
C ALA A 161 -1.10 -6.72 -24.53
N SER A 162 -1.64 -6.40 -25.72
CA SER A 162 -2.03 -5.05 -26.07
C SER A 162 -3.56 -4.95 -26.23
N ALA A 163 -4.13 -3.76 -26.00
CA ALA A 163 -5.54 -3.47 -26.24
C ALA A 163 -5.69 -2.35 -27.27
N LEU A 164 -6.56 -2.56 -28.25
CA LEU A 164 -6.90 -1.55 -29.25
C LEU A 164 -8.13 -0.75 -28.81
N MET A 165 -7.90 0.45 -28.27
CA MET A 165 -8.93 1.38 -27.80
C MET A 165 -8.79 2.74 -28.48
N GLY A 166 -8.96 2.80 -29.82
CA GLY A 166 -8.66 3.97 -30.64
C GLY A 166 -7.16 4.26 -30.79
N ALA A 167 -6.35 3.70 -29.94
CA ALA A 167 -4.88 3.58 -30.01
C ALA A 167 -4.48 2.28 -29.33
N ILE A 168 -3.24 1.85 -29.52
CA ILE A 168 -2.72 0.62 -28.89
C ILE A 168 -2.24 1.00 -27.48
N TYR A 169 -2.65 0.20 -26.50
CA TYR A 169 -2.23 0.30 -25.10
C TYR A 169 -1.67 -1.03 -24.63
N LEU A 170 -0.54 -1.01 -23.94
CA LEU A 170 -0.01 -2.20 -23.27
C LEU A 170 -0.82 -2.50 -22.02
N LEU A 171 -1.14 -3.77 -21.84
CA LEU A 171 -1.82 -4.30 -20.66
C LEU A 171 -0.82 -5.04 -19.78
N ASP A 172 -0.86 -4.80 -18.48
CA ASP A 172 -0.13 -5.62 -17.52
C ASP A 172 -0.87 -6.94 -17.21
N ASP A 173 -0.21 -7.83 -16.44
CA ASP A 173 -0.78 -9.14 -16.05
C ASP A 173 -2.10 -9.03 -15.28
N SER A 174 -2.44 -7.86 -14.76
CA SER A 174 -3.72 -7.58 -14.08
C SER A 174 -4.83 -7.09 -15.01
N GLY A 175 -4.55 -6.94 -16.30
CA GLY A 175 -5.47 -6.40 -17.28
C GLY A 175 -5.61 -4.88 -17.25
N ARG A 176 -4.65 -4.17 -16.68
CA ARG A 176 -4.64 -2.70 -16.63
C ARG A 176 -3.82 -2.12 -17.76
N PRO A 177 -4.40 -1.21 -18.55
CA PRO A 177 -3.64 -0.42 -19.51
C PRO A 177 -2.68 0.52 -18.74
N PHE A 178 -1.39 0.46 -19.08
CA PHE A 178 -0.39 1.27 -18.36
C PHE A 178 0.38 2.24 -19.27
N LYS A 179 0.45 1.97 -20.57
CA LYS A 179 1.17 2.80 -21.54
C LYS A 179 0.49 2.77 -22.90
N ARG A 180 0.41 3.93 -23.55
CA ARG A 180 0.13 3.96 -24.99
C ARG A 180 1.38 3.47 -25.73
N ALA A 181 1.22 2.44 -26.55
CA ALA A 181 2.29 1.77 -27.24
C ALA A 181 2.48 2.27 -28.68
N THR A 182 3.70 2.15 -29.16
CA THR A 182 4.00 2.12 -30.59
C THR A 182 3.73 0.74 -31.17
N PHE A 183 3.73 0.59 -32.49
CA PHE A 183 3.60 -0.71 -33.13
C PHE A 183 4.78 -1.64 -32.76
N GLU A 184 5.98 -1.11 -32.64
CA GLU A 184 7.18 -1.86 -32.26
C GLU A 184 7.10 -2.41 -30.84
N GLU A 185 6.54 -1.63 -29.90
CA GLU A 185 6.37 -2.07 -28.51
C GLU A 185 5.26 -3.12 -28.35
N ALA A 186 4.31 -3.13 -29.27
CA ALA A 186 3.21 -4.11 -29.29
C ALA A 186 3.54 -5.34 -30.16
N ASP A 187 4.65 -5.34 -30.85
CA ASP A 187 5.02 -6.46 -31.72
C ASP A 187 5.18 -7.77 -30.95
N GLY A 188 4.65 -8.83 -31.52
CA GLY A 188 4.64 -10.15 -30.90
C GLY A 188 3.64 -10.33 -29.74
N LEU A 189 2.93 -9.27 -29.32
CA LEU A 189 1.86 -9.37 -28.32
C LEU A 189 0.51 -9.60 -28.98
N PRO A 190 -0.33 -10.49 -28.43
CA PRO A 190 -1.70 -10.62 -28.89
C PRO A 190 -2.48 -9.33 -28.60
N VAL A 191 -3.35 -8.94 -29.56
CA VAL A 191 -4.15 -7.73 -29.45
C VAL A 191 -5.55 -8.09 -28.93
N ILE A 192 -6.00 -7.40 -27.88
CA ILE A 192 -7.38 -7.50 -27.39
C ILE A 192 -8.18 -6.34 -27.99
N THR A 193 -9.30 -6.66 -28.62
CA THR A 193 -10.21 -5.71 -29.26
C THR A 193 -11.63 -5.82 -28.71
N GLY A 194 -12.53 -4.91 -29.12
CA GLY A 194 -13.95 -4.93 -28.74
C GLY A 194 -14.30 -4.08 -27.52
N VAL A 195 -13.31 -3.51 -26.83
CA VAL A 195 -13.53 -2.49 -25.77
C VAL A 195 -13.13 -1.14 -26.35
N THR A 196 -14.04 -0.19 -26.33
CA THR A 196 -13.74 1.18 -26.80
C THR A 196 -13.11 2.04 -25.70
N ARG A 197 -12.51 3.15 -26.11
CA ARG A 197 -11.92 4.11 -25.15
C ARG A 197 -12.98 4.74 -24.24
N GLU A 198 -14.15 5.01 -24.78
CA GLU A 198 -15.29 5.58 -24.06
C GLU A 198 -15.84 4.59 -23.04
N GLU A 199 -15.95 3.31 -23.40
CA GLU A 199 -16.36 2.25 -22.48
C GLU A 199 -15.34 2.09 -21.35
N TYR A 200 -14.04 2.08 -21.68
CA TYR A 200 -12.99 2.00 -20.66
C TYR A 200 -13.04 3.20 -19.72
N ALA A 201 -13.25 4.42 -20.24
CA ALA A 201 -13.32 5.62 -19.41
C ALA A 201 -14.57 5.64 -18.50
N GLY A 202 -15.69 5.16 -19.00
CA GLY A 202 -16.96 5.11 -18.27
C GLY A 202 -17.11 3.94 -17.31
N LEU A 203 -16.54 2.78 -17.67
CA LEU A 203 -16.71 1.51 -16.96
C LEU A 203 -15.36 0.81 -16.69
N ARG A 204 -14.42 1.56 -16.14
CA ARG A 204 -13.03 1.11 -15.97
C ARG A 204 -12.91 -0.26 -15.30
N THR A 205 -13.55 -0.45 -14.15
CA THR A 205 -13.46 -1.72 -13.40
C THR A 205 -14.02 -2.91 -14.21
N ALA A 206 -15.11 -2.69 -14.93
CA ALA A 206 -15.71 -3.72 -15.78
C ALA A 206 -14.80 -4.04 -16.97
N SER A 207 -14.24 -3.04 -17.62
CA SER A 207 -13.31 -3.21 -18.74
C SER A 207 -12.01 -3.91 -18.31
N GLU A 208 -11.46 -3.56 -17.16
CA GLU A 208 -10.28 -4.25 -16.60
C GLU A 208 -10.60 -5.72 -16.24
N ALA A 209 -11.83 -6.01 -15.80
CA ALA A 209 -12.27 -7.39 -15.57
C ALA A 209 -12.33 -8.19 -16.89
N VAL A 210 -12.85 -7.58 -17.96
CA VAL A 210 -12.89 -8.18 -19.29
C VAL A 210 -11.47 -8.42 -19.83
N PHE A 211 -10.56 -7.47 -19.69
CA PHE A 211 -9.16 -7.68 -20.09
C PHE A 211 -8.50 -8.81 -19.30
N ARG A 212 -8.78 -8.92 -18.02
CA ARG A 212 -8.26 -10.02 -17.18
C ARG A 212 -8.82 -11.37 -17.61
N GLU A 213 -10.10 -11.43 -17.99
CA GLU A 213 -10.71 -12.64 -18.52
C GLU A 213 -10.08 -13.03 -19.87
N ALA A 214 -9.82 -12.05 -20.75
CA ALA A 214 -9.12 -12.27 -22.00
C ALA A 214 -7.67 -12.76 -21.81
N LEU A 215 -6.94 -12.21 -20.81
CA LEU A 215 -5.60 -12.68 -20.46
C LEU A 215 -5.62 -14.11 -19.91
N ALA A 216 -6.58 -14.43 -19.05
CA ALA A 216 -6.75 -15.81 -18.55
C ALA A 216 -7.10 -16.78 -19.70
N LEU A 217 -7.86 -16.33 -20.69
CA LEU A 217 -8.14 -17.10 -21.90
C LEU A 217 -6.86 -17.32 -22.73
N LEU A 218 -6.02 -16.30 -22.90
CA LEU A 218 -4.73 -16.42 -23.58
C LEU A 218 -3.80 -17.41 -22.88
N GLU A 219 -3.75 -17.37 -21.55
CA GLU A 219 -2.97 -18.31 -20.74
C GLU A 219 -3.50 -19.75 -20.91
N ALA A 220 -4.81 -19.95 -20.82
CA ALA A 220 -5.44 -21.25 -21.02
C ALA A 220 -5.29 -21.77 -22.45
N TYR A 221 -5.25 -20.86 -23.43
CA TYR A 221 -5.02 -21.21 -24.82
C TYR A 221 -3.61 -21.79 -25.03
N GLY A 222 -2.60 -21.26 -24.35
CA GLY A 222 -1.24 -21.77 -24.34
C GLY A 222 -0.47 -21.61 -25.66
N SER A 223 0.78 -22.04 -25.66
CA SER A 223 1.69 -21.93 -26.80
C SER A 223 1.66 -23.11 -27.77
N GLU A 224 1.01 -24.22 -27.40
CA GLU A 224 0.97 -25.43 -28.20
C GLU A 224 -0.02 -25.35 -29.40
N ARG A 225 -0.92 -24.40 -29.35
CA ARG A 225 -1.91 -24.13 -30.38
C ARG A 225 -1.38 -23.08 -31.37
N PRO A 226 -2.01 -22.95 -32.56
CA PRO A 226 -1.65 -21.93 -33.53
C PRO A 226 -1.64 -20.52 -32.90
N LYS A 227 -0.66 -19.70 -33.26
CA LYS A 227 -0.51 -18.34 -32.70
C LYS A 227 -1.76 -17.51 -32.97
N LEU A 228 -2.14 -16.72 -31.97
CA LEU A 228 -3.22 -15.74 -32.03
C LEU A 228 -2.69 -14.39 -32.46
N SER A 229 -3.41 -13.70 -33.34
CA SER A 229 -3.20 -12.27 -33.62
C SER A 229 -4.11 -11.41 -32.75
N GLU A 230 -5.35 -11.88 -32.49
CA GLU A 230 -6.36 -11.07 -31.84
C GLU A 230 -7.27 -11.92 -30.94
N VAL A 231 -7.64 -11.34 -29.81
CA VAL A 231 -8.77 -11.78 -28.97
C VAL A 231 -9.82 -10.69 -29.02
N HIS A 232 -10.89 -10.95 -29.77
CA HIS A 232 -12.02 -10.04 -29.87
C HIS A 232 -13.04 -10.30 -28.78
N VAL A 233 -13.45 -9.23 -28.10
CA VAL A 233 -14.46 -9.25 -27.04
C VAL A 233 -15.76 -8.64 -27.55
N ASP A 234 -16.82 -9.41 -27.61
CA ASP A 234 -18.16 -8.92 -27.85
C ASP A 234 -18.97 -8.94 -26.55
N PRO A 235 -19.60 -7.80 -26.15
CA PRO A 235 -20.37 -7.73 -24.91
C PRO A 235 -21.54 -8.72 -24.84
N ARG A 236 -22.03 -9.20 -25.96
CA ARG A 236 -23.16 -10.14 -26.06
C ARG A 236 -22.70 -11.55 -26.42
N ALA A 237 -21.83 -11.68 -27.40
CA ALA A 237 -21.40 -12.98 -27.93
C ALA A 237 -20.24 -13.60 -27.14
N GLY A 238 -19.47 -12.81 -26.37
CA GLY A 238 -18.30 -13.29 -25.63
C GLY A 238 -17.00 -13.19 -26.43
N PHE A 239 -16.13 -14.20 -26.35
CA PHE A 239 -14.79 -14.14 -26.93
C PHE A 239 -14.73 -14.83 -28.31
N SER A 240 -14.04 -14.19 -29.25
CA SER A 240 -13.57 -14.76 -30.49
C SER A 240 -12.05 -14.65 -30.58
N LEU A 241 -11.40 -15.70 -31.06
CA LEU A 241 -9.96 -15.77 -31.26
C LEU A 241 -9.64 -15.74 -32.75
N VAL A 242 -8.74 -14.84 -33.16
CA VAL A 242 -8.29 -14.76 -34.56
C VAL A 242 -6.88 -15.33 -34.65
N LEU A 243 -6.68 -16.26 -35.55
CA LEU A 243 -5.36 -16.88 -35.78
C LEU A 243 -4.41 -15.93 -36.56
N LEU A 244 -3.12 -15.96 -36.22
CA LEU A 244 -2.13 -14.99 -36.71
C LEU A 244 -2.04 -14.96 -38.25
N ASP A 245 -1.98 -16.10 -38.92
CA ASP A 245 -1.77 -16.17 -40.33
C ASP A 245 -3.05 -15.97 -41.15
N GLY A 246 -4.05 -15.32 -40.60
CA GLY A 246 -5.38 -15.23 -41.20
C GLY A 246 -6.03 -16.60 -41.37
N ALA A 247 -5.50 -17.59 -40.65
CA ALA A 247 -5.91 -19.00 -40.79
C ALA A 247 -7.29 -19.28 -40.22
N GLY A 248 -8.00 -18.30 -39.68
CA GLY A 248 -9.39 -18.43 -39.29
C GLY A 248 -9.74 -17.76 -37.97
N GLU A 249 -11.04 -17.82 -37.67
CA GLU A 249 -11.66 -17.30 -36.45
C GLU A 249 -12.23 -18.46 -35.61
N ILE A 250 -12.05 -18.41 -34.32
CA ILE A 250 -12.62 -19.38 -33.38
C ILE A 250 -13.56 -18.61 -32.45
N ARG A 251 -14.86 -18.82 -32.62
CA ARG A 251 -15.89 -18.23 -31.75
C ARG A 251 -16.07 -19.07 -30.51
N LEU A 252 -15.53 -18.60 -29.42
CA LEU A 252 -15.54 -19.31 -28.15
C LEU A 252 -16.80 -19.03 -27.33
N GLY A 253 -17.34 -17.81 -27.43
CA GLY A 253 -18.45 -17.38 -26.61
C GLY A 253 -18.03 -17.16 -25.13
N ARG A 254 -18.96 -17.35 -24.19
CA ARG A 254 -18.75 -17.22 -22.78
C ARG A 254 -18.70 -18.55 -22.06
N GLY A 255 -17.88 -18.66 -21.01
CA GLY A 255 -17.80 -19.83 -20.13
C GLY A 255 -17.36 -21.15 -20.80
N GLY A 256 -17.08 -22.16 -19.98
CA GLY A 256 -16.67 -23.48 -20.45
C GLY A 256 -15.35 -23.52 -21.24
N THR A 257 -14.43 -22.60 -20.94
CA THR A 257 -13.18 -22.38 -21.69
C THR A 257 -12.36 -23.67 -21.84
N ALA A 258 -12.14 -24.40 -20.75
CA ALA A 258 -11.31 -25.61 -20.77
C ALA A 258 -11.90 -26.70 -21.70
N GLU A 259 -13.21 -26.94 -21.60
CA GLU A 259 -13.91 -27.93 -22.45
C GLU A 259 -13.91 -27.54 -23.92
N LYS A 260 -14.11 -26.26 -24.22
CA LYS A 260 -14.09 -25.70 -25.55
C LYS A 260 -12.73 -25.79 -26.20
N LEU A 261 -11.67 -25.49 -25.44
CA LEU A 261 -10.27 -25.63 -25.87
C LEU A 261 -9.91 -27.10 -26.13
N ALA A 262 -10.38 -28.05 -25.31
CA ALA A 262 -10.15 -29.47 -25.54
C ALA A 262 -10.84 -29.93 -26.82
N ARG A 263 -12.03 -29.41 -27.14
CA ARG A 263 -12.71 -29.67 -28.42
C ARG A 263 -11.95 -29.06 -29.60
N LEU A 264 -11.46 -27.83 -29.43
CA LEU A 264 -10.62 -27.20 -30.45
C LEU A 264 -9.41 -28.06 -30.77
N ASP A 265 -8.73 -28.65 -29.77
CA ASP A 265 -7.59 -29.55 -29.97
C ASP A 265 -7.97 -30.76 -30.83
N SER A 266 -9.13 -31.33 -30.58
CA SER A 266 -9.64 -32.46 -31.39
C SER A 266 -9.89 -32.05 -32.84
N ILE A 267 -10.42 -30.85 -33.05
CA ILE A 267 -10.67 -30.30 -34.39
C ILE A 267 -9.34 -30.01 -35.11
N LEU A 268 -8.40 -29.37 -34.44
CA LEU A 268 -7.08 -29.04 -35.00
C LEU A 268 -6.34 -30.32 -35.42
N LYS A 269 -6.39 -31.38 -34.60
CA LYS A 269 -5.84 -32.70 -34.95
C LYS A 269 -6.49 -33.29 -36.20
N ALA A 270 -7.81 -33.19 -36.34
CA ALA A 270 -8.53 -33.67 -37.49
C ALA A 270 -8.23 -32.86 -38.77
N LEU A 271 -7.82 -31.59 -38.63
CA LEU A 271 -7.51 -30.72 -39.75
C LEU A 271 -6.04 -30.78 -40.20
N VAL A 272 -5.16 -31.43 -39.47
CA VAL A 272 -3.72 -31.56 -39.80
C VAL A 272 -3.51 -31.99 -41.29
N PRO A 273 -4.26 -32.94 -41.86
CA PRO A 273 -4.05 -33.35 -43.26
C PRO A 273 -4.37 -32.26 -44.29
N ARG A 274 -5.18 -31.25 -43.91
CA ARG A 274 -5.63 -30.17 -44.79
C ARG A 274 -4.82 -28.86 -44.61
N GLY A 275 -3.96 -28.82 -43.64
CA GLY A 275 -3.20 -27.63 -43.24
C GLY A 275 -4.00 -26.60 -42.45
N PRO A 276 -3.36 -25.78 -41.65
CA PRO A 276 -4.01 -24.80 -40.78
C PRO A 276 -4.77 -23.70 -41.53
N SER A 277 -4.35 -23.36 -42.75
CA SER A 277 -5.01 -22.38 -43.61
C SER A 277 -6.37 -22.81 -44.18
N ALA A 278 -6.73 -24.10 -44.06
CA ALA A 278 -8.06 -24.62 -44.49
C ALA A 278 -9.20 -24.16 -43.57
N LEU A 279 -8.89 -23.66 -42.36
CA LEU A 279 -9.89 -23.21 -41.40
C LEU A 279 -10.38 -21.81 -41.75
N ALA A 280 -11.70 -21.60 -41.85
CA ALA A 280 -12.29 -20.26 -41.94
C ALA A 280 -12.91 -19.84 -40.61
N THR A 281 -13.80 -20.61 -40.03
CA THR A 281 -14.41 -20.31 -38.72
C THR A 281 -14.79 -21.60 -37.98
N VAL A 282 -14.51 -21.63 -36.69
CA VAL A 282 -14.98 -22.66 -35.75
C VAL A 282 -15.96 -22.04 -34.78
N TYR A 283 -17.14 -22.59 -34.66
CA TYR A 283 -18.17 -22.13 -33.73
C TYR A 283 -18.22 -23.09 -32.53
N LEU A 284 -17.70 -22.61 -31.38
CA LEU A 284 -17.73 -23.31 -30.09
C LEU A 284 -18.73 -22.66 -29.12
N ASP A 285 -19.41 -21.60 -29.56
CA ASP A 285 -20.40 -20.81 -28.81
C ASP A 285 -21.84 -21.36 -28.95
N GLY A 286 -22.03 -22.43 -29.70
CA GLY A 286 -23.34 -23.03 -29.92
C GLY A 286 -23.98 -23.57 -28.64
N ALA A 287 -25.31 -23.50 -28.57
CA ALA A 287 -26.11 -23.98 -27.44
C ALA A 287 -26.00 -25.49 -27.19
N GLN A 288 -25.62 -26.28 -28.19
CA GLN A 288 -25.43 -27.71 -28.08
C GLN A 288 -23.97 -28.05 -27.87
N ALA A 289 -23.68 -28.55 -26.68
CA ALA A 289 -22.32 -28.87 -26.28
C ALA A 289 -21.65 -29.98 -27.10
N ASP A 290 -22.41 -30.82 -27.76
CA ASP A 290 -21.97 -31.97 -28.57
C ASP A 290 -21.77 -31.66 -30.05
N ARG A 291 -22.23 -30.50 -30.52
CA ARG A 291 -22.13 -30.10 -31.93
C ARG A 291 -21.21 -28.91 -32.11
N VAL A 292 -20.28 -29.03 -33.03
CA VAL A 292 -19.39 -27.96 -33.45
C VAL A 292 -19.62 -27.69 -34.93
N THR A 293 -19.83 -26.44 -35.29
CA THR A 293 -19.92 -26.02 -36.68
C THR A 293 -18.56 -25.52 -37.14
N ILE A 294 -18.07 -26.07 -38.24
CA ILE A 294 -16.79 -25.68 -38.84
C ILE A 294 -17.07 -25.18 -40.25
N ARG A 295 -16.63 -23.99 -40.56
CA ARG A 295 -16.58 -23.49 -41.92
C ARG A 295 -15.16 -23.66 -42.44
N LEU A 296 -15.00 -24.32 -43.54
CA LEU A 296 -13.73 -24.49 -44.24
C LEU A 296 -13.63 -23.48 -45.38
N ARG A 297 -12.41 -23.10 -45.73
CA ARG A 297 -12.15 -22.34 -46.95
C ARG A 297 -12.29 -23.26 -48.15
N PRO A 298 -12.85 -22.77 -49.28
CA PRO A 298 -12.81 -23.51 -50.51
C PRO A 298 -11.35 -23.75 -50.90
N SER A 299 -11.01 -25.00 -51.27
CA SER A 299 -9.72 -25.32 -51.89
C SER A 299 -9.68 -24.62 -53.24
N ILE A 300 -8.72 -23.71 -53.42
CA ILE A 300 -8.42 -23.09 -54.73
C ILE A 300 -7.68 -24.10 -55.59
#